data_649bd5b94e7cf2ed9b36a7d23c0b3689
#
_entry.id   649bd5b94e7cf2ed9b36a7d23c0b3689
#
_cell.length_a   1.000
_cell.length_b   1.000
_cell.length_c   1.000
_cell.angle_alpha   90.00
_cell.angle_beta   90.00
_cell.angle_gamma   90.00
#
_symmetry.space_group_name_H-M   'P 1'
#
loop_
_entity.id
_entity.type
_entity.pdbx_description
1 polymer ?
#
loop_
_entity_poly.entity_id
_entity_poly.type
_entity_poly.pdbx_seq_one_letter_code
_entity_poly.pdbx_strand_id
1 'polypeptide(L)'
;VFEQLLDMDEDGREFSQSLVWNYFEQAEQTFVKMEEALAAKSLDDMSTLGHFLKGSSAAVGVIKVRDSCEYIQHYGKCHDTDGVTELQPDDVLNRLRQVMDNVKEQYEEARSVLRTFFGV
;
A
#
# COMPACT_ATOMS: atom_id res chain seq x y z
N VAL A 1 10.11 3.51 11.83
CA VAL A 1 10.62 2.58 10.81
C VAL A 1 11.52 3.29 9.82
N PHE A 2 11.07 4.43 9.28
CA PHE A 2 11.88 5.20 8.33
C PHE A 2 13.17 5.71 8.98
N GLU A 3 13.10 6.17 10.22
CA GLU A 3 14.28 6.61 10.97
C GLU A 3 15.29 5.47 11.17
N GLN A 4 14.80 4.24 11.38
CA GLN A 4 15.64 3.06 11.47
C GLN A 4 16.36 2.78 10.16
N LEU A 5 15.70 3.00 9.02
CA LEU A 5 16.35 2.88 7.72
C LEU A 5 17.49 3.88 7.55
N LEU A 6 17.28 5.11 8.01
CA LEU A 6 18.32 6.15 7.98
C LEU A 6 19.50 5.81 8.88
N ASP A 7 19.24 5.23 10.06
CA ASP A 7 20.29 4.82 11.01
C ASP A 7 21.15 3.69 10.44
N MET A 8 20.63 2.90 9.51
CA MET A 8 21.37 1.82 8.86
C MET A 8 22.26 2.31 7.71
N ASP A 9 22.11 3.56 7.28
CA ASP A 9 22.91 4.14 6.21
C ASP A 9 24.29 4.56 6.72
N GLU A 10 25.33 3.90 6.21
CA GLU A 10 26.72 4.26 6.51
C GLU A 10 27.27 5.29 5.52
N ASP A 11 26.73 5.33 4.29
CA ASP A 11 27.24 6.11 3.18
C ASP A 11 26.23 7.12 2.61
N GLY A 12 25.82 8.11 3.40
CA GLY A 12 25.05 9.24 2.90
C GLY A 12 23.66 8.90 2.38
N ARG A 13 22.97 7.93 2.98
CA ARG A 13 21.59 7.55 2.68
C ARG A 13 21.40 6.77 1.37
N GLU A 14 22.45 6.23 0.78
CA GLU A 14 22.32 5.44 -0.45
C GLU A 14 21.46 4.19 -0.24
N PHE A 15 21.65 3.53 0.90
CA PHE A 15 20.91 2.30 1.22
C PHE A 15 19.42 2.57 1.39
N SER A 16 19.05 3.54 2.23
CA SER A 16 17.64 3.87 2.45
C SER A 16 16.99 4.47 1.19
N GLN A 17 17.73 5.25 0.41
CA GLN A 17 17.23 5.75 -0.88
C GLN A 17 16.90 4.61 -1.83
N SER A 18 17.77 3.60 -1.94
CA SER A 18 17.52 2.42 -2.77
C SER A 18 16.28 1.66 -2.33
N LEU A 19 16.11 1.46 -1.01
CA LEU A 19 14.92 0.77 -0.47
C LEU A 19 13.64 1.53 -0.79
N VAL A 20 13.65 2.84 -0.66
CA VAL A 20 12.49 3.68 -0.95
C VAL A 20 12.16 3.68 -2.44
N TRP A 21 13.17 3.76 -3.31
CA TRP A 21 12.98 3.70 -4.76
C TRP A 21 12.42 2.35 -5.20
N ASN A 22 12.92 1.26 -4.64
CA ASN A 22 12.38 -0.08 -4.89
C ASN A 22 10.92 -0.18 -4.40
N TYR A 23 10.61 0.43 -3.27
CA TYR A 23 9.24 0.49 -2.76
C TYR A 23 8.32 1.21 -3.77
N PHE A 24 8.73 2.35 -4.31
CA PHE A 24 7.94 3.07 -5.30
C PHE A 24 7.64 2.21 -6.52
N GLU A 25 8.65 1.53 -7.05
CA GLU A 25 8.47 0.64 -8.19
C GLU A 25 7.50 -0.50 -7.89
N GLN A 26 7.68 -1.16 -6.75
CA GLN A 26 6.79 -2.24 -6.32
C GLN A 26 5.37 -1.77 -6.07
N ALA A 27 5.21 -0.61 -5.44
CA ALA A 27 3.89 -0.05 -5.15
C ALA A 27 3.13 0.29 -6.43
N GLU A 28 3.79 0.94 -7.39
CA GLU A 28 3.16 1.31 -8.65
C GLU A 28 2.75 0.09 -9.46
N GLN A 29 3.59 -0.95 -9.52
CA GLN A 29 3.25 -2.22 -10.15
C GLN A 29 2.08 -2.92 -9.43
N THR A 30 2.06 -2.86 -8.10
CA THR A 30 1.01 -3.47 -7.30
C THR A 30 -0.33 -2.77 -7.53
N PHE A 31 -0.34 -1.45 -7.64
CA PHE A 31 -1.56 -0.70 -7.96
C PHE A 31 -2.15 -1.11 -9.31
N VAL A 32 -1.32 -1.32 -10.32
CA VAL A 32 -1.78 -1.81 -11.63
C VAL A 32 -2.44 -3.18 -11.49
N LYS A 33 -1.83 -4.09 -10.76
CA LYS A 33 -2.38 -5.43 -10.51
C LYS A 33 -3.69 -5.36 -9.71
N MET A 34 -3.77 -4.47 -8.73
CA MET A 34 -5.00 -4.25 -7.96
C MET A 34 -6.14 -3.74 -8.83
N GLU A 35 -5.86 -2.81 -9.75
CA GLU A 35 -6.86 -2.32 -10.69
C GLU A 35 -7.38 -3.43 -11.61
N GLU A 36 -6.47 -4.28 -12.11
CA GLU A 36 -6.83 -5.43 -12.92
C GLU A 36 -7.69 -6.43 -12.12
N ALA A 37 -7.30 -6.71 -10.87
CA ALA A 37 -8.05 -7.62 -10.00
C ALA A 37 -9.43 -7.07 -9.69
N LEU A 38 -9.54 -5.77 -9.44
CA LEU A 38 -10.82 -5.12 -9.16
C LEU A 38 -11.73 -5.14 -10.39
N ALA A 39 -11.20 -4.89 -11.58
CA ALA A 39 -11.95 -4.97 -12.84
C ALA A 39 -12.45 -6.40 -13.11
N ALA A 40 -11.65 -7.40 -12.73
CA ALA A 40 -12.02 -8.82 -12.85
C ALA A 40 -12.88 -9.31 -11.68
N LYS A 41 -13.15 -8.46 -10.69
CA LYS A 41 -13.88 -8.79 -9.45
C LYS A 41 -13.21 -9.92 -8.66
N SER A 42 -11.89 -10.00 -8.72
CA SER A 42 -11.11 -11.01 -8.02
C SER A 42 -10.77 -10.53 -6.60
N LEU A 43 -11.66 -10.81 -5.66
CA LEU A 43 -11.51 -10.39 -4.27
C LEU A 43 -10.31 -11.06 -3.59
N ASP A 44 -10.04 -12.32 -3.88
CA ASP A 44 -8.89 -13.05 -3.35
C ASP A 44 -7.58 -12.38 -3.76
N ASP A 45 -7.46 -11.99 -5.02
CA ASP A 45 -6.28 -11.29 -5.52
C ASP A 45 -6.12 -9.93 -4.85
N MET A 46 -7.22 -9.20 -4.66
CA MET A 46 -7.20 -7.92 -3.93
C MET A 46 -6.66 -8.09 -2.52
N SER A 47 -7.11 -9.13 -1.80
CA SER A 47 -6.64 -9.42 -0.45
C SER A 47 -5.14 -9.72 -0.43
N THR A 48 -4.68 -10.54 -1.36
CA THR A 48 -3.26 -10.92 -1.48
C THR A 48 -2.39 -9.71 -1.80
N LEU A 49 -2.81 -8.88 -2.75
CA LEU A 49 -2.08 -7.68 -3.14
C LEU A 49 -2.06 -6.65 -2.02
N GLY A 50 -3.16 -6.49 -1.30
CA GLY A 50 -3.24 -5.63 -0.12
C GLY A 50 -2.27 -6.06 0.97
N HIS A 51 -2.18 -7.35 1.24
CA HIS A 51 -1.24 -7.90 2.20
C HIS A 51 0.21 -7.62 1.80
N PHE A 52 0.54 -7.83 0.54
CA PHE A 52 1.88 -7.57 0.00
C PHE A 52 2.27 -6.09 0.16
N LEU A 53 1.42 -5.18 -0.30
CA LEU A 53 1.72 -3.74 -0.24
C LEU A 53 1.73 -3.22 1.20
N LYS A 54 0.91 -3.79 2.08
CA LYS A 54 0.92 -3.50 3.52
C LYS A 54 2.29 -3.75 4.11
N GLY A 55 2.87 -4.93 3.84
CA GLY A 55 4.20 -5.28 4.32
C GLY A 55 5.29 -4.37 3.77
N SER A 56 5.25 -4.08 2.48
CA SER A 56 6.22 -3.20 1.83
C SER A 56 6.14 -1.77 2.38
N SER A 57 4.93 -1.26 2.60
CA SER A 57 4.71 0.08 3.14
C SER A 57 5.18 0.19 4.59
N ALA A 58 4.94 -0.84 5.39
CA ALA A 58 5.41 -0.90 6.79
C ALA A 58 6.93 -0.87 6.85
N ALA A 59 7.60 -1.57 5.93
CA ALA A 59 9.07 -1.66 5.90
C ALA A 59 9.73 -0.31 5.67
N VAL A 60 9.10 0.59 4.92
CA VAL A 60 9.63 1.95 4.66
C VAL A 60 8.93 3.04 5.48
N GLY A 61 8.00 2.68 6.36
CA GLY A 61 7.35 3.61 7.27
C GLY A 61 6.23 4.43 6.66
N VAL A 62 5.66 4.01 5.54
CA VAL A 62 4.52 4.70 4.90
C VAL A 62 3.22 4.21 5.54
N ILE A 63 2.87 4.82 6.67
CA ILE A 63 1.83 4.33 7.58
C ILE A 63 0.42 4.43 7.01
N LYS A 64 0.08 5.53 6.35
CA LYS A 64 -1.26 5.72 5.78
C LYS A 64 -1.56 4.68 4.70
N VAL A 65 -0.60 4.40 3.83
CA VAL A 65 -0.73 3.36 2.79
C VAL A 65 -0.85 1.99 3.43
N ARG A 66 -0.03 1.71 4.45
CA ARG A 66 -0.11 0.46 5.21
C ARG A 66 -1.51 0.24 5.77
N ASP A 67 -2.08 1.25 6.42
CA ASP A 67 -3.40 1.13 7.06
C ASP A 67 -4.51 0.94 6.02
N SER A 68 -4.45 1.65 4.90
CA SER A 68 -5.41 1.47 3.80
C SER A 68 -5.31 0.07 3.18
N CYS A 69 -4.10 -0.48 3.08
CA CYS A 69 -3.89 -1.84 2.57
C CYS A 69 -4.46 -2.89 3.52
N GLU A 70 -4.47 -2.64 4.82
CA GLU A 70 -5.15 -3.52 5.77
C GLU A 70 -6.65 -3.59 5.50
N TYR A 71 -7.28 -2.45 5.21
CA TYR A 71 -8.69 -2.42 4.81
C TYR A 71 -8.92 -3.20 3.51
N ILE A 72 -8.05 -3.03 2.52
CA ILE A 72 -8.13 -3.79 1.26
C ILE A 72 -8.05 -5.29 1.53
N GLN A 73 -7.18 -5.71 2.44
CA GLN A 73 -7.03 -7.11 2.81
C GLN A 73 -8.33 -7.67 3.42
N HIS A 74 -8.95 -6.94 4.35
CA HIS A 74 -10.20 -7.36 4.97
C HIS A 74 -11.36 -7.37 3.96
N TYR A 75 -11.50 -6.31 3.16
CA TYR A 75 -12.55 -6.26 2.14
C TYR A 75 -12.39 -7.36 1.10
N GLY A 76 -11.16 -7.68 0.71
CA GLY A 76 -10.90 -8.80 -0.22
C GLY A 76 -11.35 -10.15 0.31
N LYS A 77 -11.51 -10.28 1.62
CA LYS A 77 -12.08 -11.47 2.28
C LYS A 77 -13.56 -11.32 2.59
N CYS A 78 -14.22 -10.30 2.06
CA CYS A 78 -15.62 -9.95 2.34
C CYS A 78 -15.88 -9.66 3.82
N HIS A 79 -14.90 -9.10 4.51
CA HIS A 79 -15.03 -8.65 5.90
C HIS A 79 -14.95 -7.13 5.98
N ASP A 80 -15.62 -6.56 7.00
CA ASP A 80 -15.47 -5.13 7.31
C ASP A 80 -14.11 -4.88 7.97
N THR A 81 -13.82 -3.63 8.31
CA THR A 81 -12.53 -3.20 8.88
C THR A 81 -12.20 -3.86 10.23
N ASP A 82 -13.20 -4.43 10.91
CA ASP A 82 -12.99 -5.22 12.13
C ASP A 82 -12.40 -6.61 11.86
N GLY A 83 -12.38 -7.04 10.60
CA GLY A 83 -11.86 -8.35 10.19
C GLY A 83 -12.79 -9.52 10.46
N VAL A 84 -14.01 -9.30 10.96
CA VAL A 84 -14.97 -10.35 11.33
C VAL A 84 -16.37 -10.17 10.75
N THR A 85 -16.87 -8.94 10.63
CA THR A 85 -18.20 -8.67 10.08
C THR A 85 -18.24 -9.00 8.60
N GLU A 86 -19.12 -9.91 8.20
CA GLU A 86 -19.26 -10.29 6.78
C GLU A 86 -19.98 -9.22 5.99
N LEU A 87 -19.50 -8.95 4.77
CA LEU A 87 -20.08 -8.00 3.84
C LEU A 87 -20.47 -8.70 2.54
N GLN A 88 -21.47 -8.15 1.86
CA GLN A 88 -21.86 -8.65 0.54
C GLN A 88 -20.81 -8.26 -0.51
N PRO A 89 -20.55 -9.12 -1.51
CA PRO A 89 -19.53 -8.84 -2.53
C PRO A 89 -19.71 -7.52 -3.27
N ASP A 90 -20.95 -7.12 -3.57
CA ASP A 90 -21.23 -5.86 -4.28
C ASP A 90 -20.85 -4.65 -3.41
N ASP A 91 -21.12 -4.70 -2.10
CA ASP A 91 -20.74 -3.66 -1.18
C ASP A 91 -19.22 -3.59 -1.04
N VAL A 92 -18.56 -4.76 -1.00
CA VAL A 92 -17.11 -4.86 -0.93
C VAL A 92 -16.47 -4.21 -2.14
N LEU A 93 -16.97 -4.46 -3.35
CA LEU A 93 -16.41 -3.86 -4.56
C LEU A 93 -16.51 -2.32 -4.52
N ASN A 94 -17.62 -1.77 -4.04
CA ASN A 94 -17.78 -0.33 -3.91
C ASN A 94 -16.78 0.26 -2.88
N ARG A 95 -16.63 -0.41 -1.74
CA ARG A 95 -15.68 0.01 -0.70
C ARG A 95 -14.24 -0.08 -1.18
N LEU A 96 -13.90 -1.12 -1.93
CA LEU A 96 -12.57 -1.28 -2.51
C LEU A 96 -12.24 -0.15 -3.48
N ARG A 97 -13.19 0.27 -4.32
CA ARG A 97 -12.97 1.40 -5.23
C ARG A 97 -12.65 2.68 -4.47
N GLN A 98 -13.38 2.95 -3.38
CA GLN A 98 -13.13 4.13 -2.54
C GLN A 98 -11.74 4.06 -1.86
N VAL A 99 -11.40 2.90 -1.30
CA VAL A 99 -10.11 2.71 -0.64
C VAL A 99 -8.98 2.84 -1.66
N MET A 100 -9.17 2.32 -2.88
CA MET A 100 -8.17 2.45 -3.94
C MET A 100 -7.88 3.91 -4.29
N ASP A 101 -8.91 4.74 -4.41
CA ASP A 101 -8.73 6.16 -4.65
C ASP A 101 -7.94 6.82 -3.50
N ASN A 102 -8.30 6.50 -2.27
CA ASN A 102 -7.64 7.03 -1.09
C ASN A 102 -6.18 6.58 -0.97
N VAL A 103 -5.91 5.30 -1.21
CA VAL A 103 -4.56 4.76 -1.07
C VAL A 103 -3.62 5.32 -2.14
N LYS A 104 -4.11 5.54 -3.34
CA LYS A 104 -3.31 6.17 -4.40
C LYS A 104 -2.95 7.60 -4.04
N GLU A 105 -3.88 8.36 -3.50
CA GLU A 105 -3.64 9.73 -3.05
C GLU A 105 -2.63 9.75 -1.90
N GLN A 106 -2.78 8.86 -0.92
CA GLN A 106 -1.86 8.72 0.21
C GLN A 106 -0.46 8.33 -0.27
N TYR A 107 -0.37 7.45 -1.25
CA TYR A 107 0.89 7.05 -1.86
C TYR A 107 1.57 8.23 -2.54
N GLU A 108 0.86 9.02 -3.34
CA GLU A 108 1.43 10.19 -4.02
C GLU A 108 1.94 11.24 -3.04
N GLU A 109 1.22 11.47 -1.94
CA GLU A 109 1.69 12.35 -0.86
C GLU A 109 3.00 11.82 -0.26
N ALA A 110 3.05 10.53 0.08
CA ALA A 110 4.23 9.91 0.66
C ALA A 110 5.42 9.96 -0.31
N ARG A 111 5.17 9.69 -1.59
CA ARG A 111 6.19 9.73 -2.63
C ARG A 111 6.78 11.14 -2.76
N SER A 112 5.93 12.15 -2.76
CA SER A 112 6.35 13.56 -2.83
C SER A 112 7.22 13.95 -1.63
N VAL A 113 6.80 13.59 -0.43
CA VAL A 113 7.55 13.88 0.81
C VAL A 113 8.91 13.18 0.79
N LEU A 114 8.94 11.91 0.43
CA LEU A 114 10.19 11.14 0.40
C LEU A 114 11.15 11.63 -0.68
N ARG A 115 10.65 12.00 -1.84
CA ARG A 115 11.48 12.59 -2.89
C ARG A 115 12.08 13.92 -2.45
N THR A 116 11.29 14.76 -1.82
CA THR A 116 11.77 16.03 -1.26
C THR A 116 12.84 15.79 -0.21
N PHE A 117 12.63 14.81 0.66
CA PHE A 117 13.60 14.44 1.70
C PHE A 117 14.96 14.05 1.11
N PHE A 118 14.98 13.27 0.03
CA PHE A 118 16.21 12.83 -0.64
C PHE A 118 16.74 13.85 -1.66
N GLY A 119 16.02 14.94 -1.92
CA GLY A 119 16.45 15.99 -2.82
C GLY A 119 16.36 15.66 -4.31
N VAL A 120 15.39 14.84 -4.69
CA VAL A 120 15.19 14.43 -6.09
C VAL A 120 13.81 14.74 -6.65
#